data_686d8101f618f43b10967bc13c5499cd
#
_entry.id   686d8101f618f43b10967bc13c5499cd
#
_cell.length_a   1.000
_cell.length_b   1.000
_cell.length_c   1.000
_cell.angle_alpha   90.00
_cell.angle_beta   90.00
_cell.angle_gamma   90.00
#
_symmetry.space_group_name_H-M   'P 1'
#
loop_
_entity.id
_entity.type
_entity.pdbx_description
1 polymer ?
#
loop_
_entity_poly.entity_id
_entity_poly.type
_entity_poly.pdbx_seq_one_letter_code
_entity_poly.pdbx_strand_id
1 'polypeptide(L)'
;MTLMNHVEDHASQIVAMYEHIHSMESLTINAQTMATFDQFLGLLSNEHGSEFATQVLAQAKIEAVKPQIQHLFSMASSLYEQHWAQRLVASTAAQQLLIEEYPYFNHYQRATGLEINAVKSLAEQPIEHVLMVGSGALPLTSLALHQAGLQVDNLDIQQDDLLLGKQVCDALASGNEMNFIHNDICQQQNLAKYDVIWLAALVGDEQIKNSIITHLFEQMRPGAQLVVRTAFNLRTLLYPSVDESGLAPFQLKLKIQTYADNFHSILIAQKPI
;
A
#
# COMPACT_ATOMS: atom_id res chain seq x y z
N MET A 1 20.17 31.64 1.24
CA MET A 1 20.19 30.29 0.64
C MET A 1 19.24 30.32 -0.53
N THR A 2 19.68 30.01 -1.74
CA THR A 2 18.78 29.98 -2.91
C THR A 2 17.93 28.70 -2.87
N LEU A 3 16.76 28.70 -3.51
CA LEU A 3 15.89 27.51 -3.62
C LEU A 3 16.67 26.31 -4.18
N MET A 4 17.55 26.52 -5.16
CA MET A 4 18.41 25.49 -5.73
C MET A 4 19.33 24.82 -4.68
N ASN A 5 19.96 25.60 -3.78
CA ASN A 5 20.79 25.01 -2.74
C ASN A 5 19.96 24.15 -1.76
N HIS A 6 18.71 24.55 -1.48
CA HIS A 6 17.83 23.79 -0.61
C HIS A 6 17.39 22.46 -1.24
N VAL A 7 17.12 22.44 -2.55
CA VAL A 7 16.78 21.21 -3.30
C VAL A 7 17.97 20.24 -3.31
N GLU A 8 19.17 20.74 -3.61
CA GLU A 8 20.41 19.94 -3.63
C GLU A 8 20.74 19.34 -2.26
N ASP A 9 20.64 20.15 -1.20
CA ASP A 9 20.88 19.72 0.19
C ASP A 9 19.87 18.65 0.61
N HIS A 10 18.59 18.83 0.27
CA HIS A 10 17.53 17.87 0.60
C HIS A 10 17.72 16.54 -0.13
N ALA A 11 18.04 16.58 -1.44
CA ALA A 11 18.37 15.39 -2.19
C ALA A 11 19.57 14.64 -1.61
N SER A 12 20.60 15.37 -1.16
CA SER A 12 21.76 14.77 -0.50
C SER A 12 21.41 14.11 0.84
N GLN A 13 20.51 14.71 1.62
CA GLN A 13 20.02 14.13 2.88
C GLN A 13 19.23 12.82 2.63
N ILE A 14 18.38 12.77 1.59
CA ILE A 14 17.66 11.56 1.21
C ILE A 14 18.66 10.43 0.88
N VAL A 15 19.65 10.71 0.03
CA VAL A 15 20.65 9.71 -0.37
C VAL A 15 21.45 9.24 0.85
N ALA A 16 21.95 10.17 1.68
CA ALA A 16 22.72 9.83 2.87
C ALA A 16 21.92 8.98 3.86
N MET A 17 20.62 9.27 4.05
CA MET A 17 19.75 8.49 4.93
C MET A 17 19.48 7.09 4.34
N TYR A 18 19.27 6.98 3.03
CA TYR A 18 19.17 5.69 2.35
C TYR A 18 20.45 4.86 2.55
N GLU A 19 21.61 5.43 2.30
CA GLU A 19 22.91 4.75 2.46
C GLU A 19 23.12 4.31 3.92
N HIS A 20 22.74 5.16 4.88
CA HIS A 20 22.80 4.80 6.29
C HIS A 20 21.93 3.58 6.61
N ILE A 21 20.66 3.56 6.19
CA ILE A 21 19.77 2.42 6.41
C ILE A 21 20.28 1.17 5.68
N HIS A 22 20.73 1.32 4.45
CA HIS A 22 21.27 0.22 3.64
C HIS A 22 22.53 -0.41 4.25
N SER A 23 23.34 0.37 4.99
CA SER A 23 24.54 -0.09 5.67
C SER A 23 24.27 -0.78 7.02
N MET A 24 23.03 -0.79 7.53
CA MET A 24 22.70 -1.48 8.77
C MET A 24 22.91 -3.00 8.60
N GLU A 25 23.52 -3.65 9.57
CA GLU A 25 23.73 -5.11 9.55
C GLU A 25 22.42 -5.90 9.53
N SER A 26 21.35 -5.35 10.12
CA SER A 26 20.01 -5.93 10.09
C SER A 26 18.95 -4.83 10.24
N LEU A 27 17.77 -5.08 9.66
CA LEU A 27 16.56 -4.26 9.85
C LEU A 27 15.69 -4.78 11.00
N THR A 28 16.32 -5.23 12.08
CA THR A 28 15.59 -5.70 13.27
C THR A 28 14.68 -4.60 13.81
N ILE A 29 13.42 -4.94 14.08
CA ILE A 29 12.43 -4.00 14.59
C ILE A 29 12.75 -3.65 16.05
N ASN A 30 13.32 -2.47 16.25
CA ASN A 30 13.66 -1.90 17.55
C ASN A 30 13.54 -0.37 17.50
N ALA A 31 13.63 0.29 18.65
CA ALA A 31 13.45 1.74 18.76
C ALA A 31 14.43 2.55 17.88
N GLN A 32 15.66 2.11 17.73
CA GLN A 32 16.66 2.81 16.92
C GLN A 32 16.34 2.71 15.43
N THR A 33 16.06 1.49 14.95
CA THR A 33 15.68 1.26 13.55
C THR A 33 14.40 2.03 13.20
N MET A 34 13.39 1.99 14.07
CA MET A 34 12.15 2.72 13.86
C MET A 34 12.38 4.22 13.80
N ALA A 35 13.16 4.80 14.72
CA ALA A 35 13.48 6.23 14.71
C ALA A 35 14.23 6.65 13.42
N THR A 36 15.10 5.78 12.88
CA THR A 36 15.80 6.06 11.63
C THR A 36 14.84 6.06 10.45
N PHE A 37 13.91 5.09 10.38
CA PHE A 37 12.87 5.09 9.36
C PHE A 37 11.91 6.28 9.49
N ASP A 38 11.55 6.70 10.71
CA ASP A 38 10.71 7.88 10.92
C ASP A 38 11.38 9.15 10.39
N GLN A 39 12.69 9.31 10.60
CA GLN A 39 13.45 10.41 10.03
C GLN A 39 13.46 10.35 8.49
N PHE A 40 13.68 9.17 7.91
CA PHE A 40 13.64 8.98 6.47
C PHE A 40 12.26 9.32 5.88
N LEU A 41 11.20 8.83 6.49
CA LEU A 41 9.83 9.15 6.08
C LEU A 41 9.51 10.64 6.19
N GLY A 42 10.07 11.32 7.19
CA GLY A 42 9.97 12.77 7.34
C GLY A 42 10.60 13.55 6.19
N LEU A 43 11.77 13.12 5.68
CA LEU A 43 12.39 13.70 4.49
C LEU A 43 11.53 13.54 3.24
N LEU A 44 10.72 12.48 3.18
CA LEU A 44 9.86 12.15 2.04
C LEU A 44 8.41 12.64 2.21
N SER A 45 8.18 13.58 3.14
CA SER A 45 6.84 14.13 3.41
C SER A 45 6.27 14.88 2.19
N ASN A 46 4.97 14.71 1.95
CA ASN A 46 4.24 15.47 0.93
C ASN A 46 4.04 16.95 1.30
N GLU A 47 4.34 17.34 2.54
CA GLU A 47 4.23 18.74 3.01
C GLU A 47 5.22 19.68 2.32
N HIS A 48 6.28 19.15 1.70
CA HIS A 48 7.26 19.95 0.94
C HIS A 48 6.66 20.63 -0.31
N GLY A 49 5.49 20.20 -0.78
CA GLY A 49 4.83 20.73 -1.97
C GLY A 49 5.35 20.14 -3.29
N SER A 50 4.52 20.23 -4.33
CA SER A 50 4.78 19.50 -5.60
C SER A 50 5.93 20.09 -6.41
N GLU A 51 6.11 21.42 -6.41
CA GLU A 51 7.20 22.06 -7.14
C GLU A 51 8.57 21.65 -6.58
N PHE A 52 8.72 21.72 -5.26
CA PHE A 52 9.95 21.29 -4.59
C PHE A 52 10.22 19.80 -4.82
N ALA A 53 9.20 18.96 -4.65
CA ALA A 53 9.30 17.53 -4.87
C ALA A 53 9.75 17.19 -6.30
N THR A 54 9.21 17.87 -7.31
CA THR A 54 9.60 17.69 -8.71
C THR A 54 11.08 18.01 -8.92
N GLN A 55 11.57 19.11 -8.35
CA GLN A 55 12.97 19.49 -8.47
C GLN A 55 13.91 18.51 -7.75
N VAL A 56 13.52 17.99 -6.59
CA VAL A 56 14.30 16.96 -5.88
C VAL A 56 14.33 15.65 -6.67
N LEU A 57 13.18 15.19 -7.16
CA LEU A 57 13.08 13.94 -7.93
C LEU A 57 13.87 13.98 -9.25
N ALA A 58 14.03 15.15 -9.86
CA ALA A 58 14.81 15.36 -11.07
C ALA A 58 16.35 15.39 -10.83
N GLN A 59 16.80 15.28 -9.60
CA GLN A 59 18.24 15.19 -9.31
C GLN A 59 18.79 13.83 -9.73
N ALA A 60 19.85 13.78 -10.53
CA ALA A 60 20.45 12.53 -11.03
C ALA A 60 20.80 11.54 -9.91
N LYS A 61 21.25 12.04 -8.74
CA LYS A 61 21.54 11.21 -7.56
C LYS A 61 20.28 10.53 -7.00
N ILE A 62 19.11 11.18 -7.09
CA ILE A 62 17.83 10.62 -6.65
C ILE A 62 17.33 9.58 -7.66
N GLU A 63 17.38 9.90 -8.94
CA GLU A 63 17.02 8.94 -10.00
C GLU A 63 17.84 7.65 -9.90
N ALA A 64 19.14 7.76 -9.62
CA ALA A 64 20.03 6.63 -9.48
C ALA A 64 19.69 5.71 -8.30
N VAL A 65 19.20 6.24 -7.18
CA VAL A 65 18.91 5.45 -5.96
C VAL A 65 17.41 5.10 -5.80
N LYS A 66 16.53 5.67 -6.60
CA LYS A 66 15.07 5.45 -6.48
C LYS A 66 14.67 3.96 -6.48
N PRO A 67 15.13 3.10 -7.41
CA PRO A 67 14.75 1.68 -7.39
C PRO A 67 15.23 0.96 -6.13
N GLN A 68 16.42 1.32 -5.63
CA GLN A 68 16.98 0.74 -4.42
C GLN A 68 16.23 1.18 -3.17
N ILE A 69 15.81 2.45 -3.09
CA ILE A 69 14.96 2.95 -2.00
C ILE A 69 13.61 2.20 -1.99
N GLN A 70 12.97 2.05 -3.14
CA GLN A 70 11.71 1.32 -3.25
C GLN A 70 11.85 -0.14 -2.81
N HIS A 71 12.93 -0.81 -3.23
CA HIS A 71 13.22 -2.17 -2.81
C HIS A 71 13.45 -2.27 -1.30
N LEU A 72 14.30 -1.40 -0.74
CA LEU A 72 14.57 -1.33 0.70
C LEU A 72 13.28 -1.12 1.51
N PHE A 73 12.44 -0.19 1.06
CA PHE A 73 11.19 0.12 1.76
C PHE A 73 10.18 -1.03 1.68
N SER A 74 10.07 -1.69 0.53
CA SER A 74 9.22 -2.88 0.37
C SER A 74 9.66 -4.01 1.30
N MET A 75 10.97 -4.28 1.36
CA MET A 75 11.55 -5.30 2.25
C MET A 75 11.34 -4.96 3.73
N ALA A 76 11.59 -3.71 4.13
CA ALA A 76 11.40 -3.25 5.50
C ALA A 76 9.92 -3.31 5.92
N SER A 77 9.00 -2.97 5.01
CA SER A 77 7.55 -3.05 5.25
C SER A 77 7.10 -4.49 5.47
N SER A 78 7.56 -5.43 4.64
CA SER A 78 7.26 -6.87 4.81
C SER A 78 7.77 -7.39 6.16
N LEU A 79 9.01 -7.08 6.54
CA LEU A 79 9.58 -7.46 7.85
C LEU A 79 8.76 -6.88 9.02
N TYR A 80 8.32 -5.64 8.89
CA TYR A 80 7.50 -4.98 9.89
C TYR A 80 6.12 -5.62 10.03
N GLU A 81 5.46 -5.92 8.91
CA GLU A 81 4.18 -6.63 8.90
C GLU A 81 4.30 -8.03 9.49
N GLN A 82 5.32 -8.81 9.09
CA GLN A 82 5.59 -10.14 9.65
C GLN A 82 5.84 -10.11 11.16
N HIS A 83 6.62 -9.13 11.64
CA HIS A 83 6.87 -8.95 13.07
C HIS A 83 5.58 -8.75 13.87
N TRP A 84 4.72 -7.85 13.42
CA TRP A 84 3.45 -7.58 14.11
C TRP A 84 2.45 -8.71 13.96
N ALA A 85 2.39 -9.35 12.80
CA ALA A 85 1.57 -10.53 12.57
C ALA A 85 1.93 -11.67 13.55
N GLN A 86 3.23 -11.99 13.68
CA GLN A 86 3.70 -13.00 14.63
C GLN A 86 3.36 -12.66 16.09
N ARG A 87 3.49 -11.38 16.47
CA ARG A 87 3.09 -10.92 17.83
C ARG A 87 1.60 -11.10 18.06
N LEU A 88 0.75 -10.76 17.08
CA LEU A 88 -0.70 -10.93 17.18
C LEU A 88 -1.09 -12.40 17.28
N VAL A 89 -0.52 -13.26 16.44
CA VAL A 89 -0.79 -14.71 16.46
C VAL A 89 -0.37 -15.35 17.79
N ALA A 90 0.73 -14.90 18.38
CA ALA A 90 1.22 -15.42 19.67
C ALA A 90 0.45 -14.85 20.88
N SER A 91 -0.38 -13.82 20.70
CA SER A 91 -1.08 -13.15 21.80
C SER A 91 -2.42 -13.81 22.12
N THR A 92 -2.70 -13.98 23.40
CA THR A 92 -4.03 -14.38 23.89
C THR A 92 -5.04 -13.22 23.90
N ALA A 93 -4.56 -11.99 23.68
CA ALA A 93 -5.35 -10.75 23.63
C ALA A 93 -5.03 -9.96 22.34
N ALA A 94 -5.06 -10.64 21.19
CA ALA A 94 -4.63 -10.09 19.90
C ALA A 94 -5.33 -8.78 19.55
N GLN A 95 -6.64 -8.67 19.80
CA GLN A 95 -7.38 -7.45 19.50
C GLN A 95 -6.93 -6.26 20.36
N GLN A 96 -6.69 -6.48 21.66
CA GLN A 96 -6.19 -5.44 22.54
C GLN A 96 -4.78 -5.02 22.13
N LEU A 97 -3.89 -5.99 21.86
CA LEU A 97 -2.54 -5.74 21.35
C LEU A 97 -2.55 -4.88 20.07
N LEU A 98 -3.42 -5.22 19.11
CA LEU A 98 -3.55 -4.46 17.84
C LEU A 98 -3.99 -3.01 18.09
N ILE A 99 -5.00 -2.81 18.95
CA ILE A 99 -5.58 -1.47 19.16
C ILE A 99 -4.65 -0.58 19.99
N GLU A 100 -4.02 -1.14 21.03
CA GLU A 100 -3.28 -0.35 22.04
C GLU A 100 -1.79 -0.20 21.69
N GLU A 101 -1.19 -1.20 21.03
CA GLU A 101 0.26 -1.21 20.81
C GLU A 101 0.69 -1.04 19.35
N TYR A 102 -0.15 -1.42 18.36
CA TYR A 102 0.24 -1.26 16.96
C TYR A 102 0.22 0.22 16.55
N PRO A 103 1.37 0.84 16.24
CA PRO A 103 1.46 2.31 16.11
C PRO A 103 0.60 2.88 14.99
N TYR A 104 0.38 2.08 13.93
CA TYR A 104 -0.35 2.54 12.74
C TYR A 104 -1.81 2.09 12.70
N PHE A 105 -2.37 1.53 13.78
CA PHE A 105 -3.76 1.04 13.80
C PHE A 105 -4.76 2.13 13.40
N ASN A 106 -4.72 3.27 14.09
CA ASN A 106 -5.61 4.39 13.80
C ASN A 106 -5.41 4.97 12.39
N HIS A 107 -4.18 4.94 11.89
CA HIS A 107 -3.86 5.35 10.54
C HIS A 107 -4.55 4.44 9.51
N TYR A 108 -4.40 3.11 9.64
CA TYR A 108 -5.05 2.14 8.77
C TYR A 108 -6.57 2.25 8.82
N GLN A 109 -7.17 2.42 9.99
CA GLN A 109 -8.61 2.61 10.16
C GLN A 109 -9.12 3.83 9.40
N ARG A 110 -8.44 4.97 9.52
CA ARG A 110 -8.81 6.21 8.80
C ARG A 110 -8.63 6.09 7.30
N ALA A 111 -7.48 5.57 6.85
CA ALA A 111 -7.18 5.44 5.44
C ALA A 111 -8.16 4.49 4.73
N THR A 112 -8.36 3.29 5.29
CA THR A 112 -9.29 2.31 4.70
C THR A 112 -10.74 2.78 4.82
N GLY A 113 -11.12 3.44 5.91
CA GLY A 113 -12.45 4.03 6.06
C GLY A 113 -12.74 5.10 4.99
N LEU A 114 -11.75 5.93 4.65
CA LEU A 114 -11.85 6.90 3.54
C LEU A 114 -12.05 6.19 2.20
N GLU A 115 -11.26 5.15 1.93
CA GLU A 115 -11.36 4.34 0.70
C GLU A 115 -12.74 3.70 0.57
N ILE A 116 -13.23 3.04 1.62
CA ILE A 116 -14.55 2.38 1.64
C ILE A 116 -15.67 3.38 1.36
N ASN A 117 -15.65 4.54 2.02
CA ASN A 117 -16.67 5.56 1.82
C ASN A 117 -16.61 6.15 0.40
N ALA A 118 -15.43 6.39 -0.14
CA ALA A 118 -15.24 6.86 -1.51
C ALA A 118 -15.79 5.85 -2.53
N VAL A 119 -15.44 4.58 -2.39
CA VAL A 119 -15.92 3.48 -3.24
C VAL A 119 -17.45 3.37 -3.18
N LYS A 120 -18.03 3.36 -1.97
CA LYS A 120 -19.49 3.29 -1.78
C LYS A 120 -20.21 4.49 -2.39
N SER A 121 -19.63 5.68 -2.33
CA SER A 121 -20.22 6.91 -2.89
C SER A 121 -20.25 6.94 -4.43
N LEU A 122 -19.35 6.19 -5.06
CA LEU A 122 -19.25 6.09 -6.52
C LEU A 122 -20.01 4.88 -7.09
N ALA A 123 -20.48 3.98 -6.24
CA ALA A 123 -21.15 2.76 -6.66
C ALA A 123 -22.61 3.03 -7.04
N GLU A 124 -23.03 2.52 -8.22
CA GLU A 124 -24.43 2.56 -8.67
C GLU A 124 -25.25 1.38 -8.11
N GLN A 125 -24.57 0.33 -7.67
CA GLN A 125 -25.16 -0.88 -7.09
C GLN A 125 -24.49 -1.19 -5.75
N PRO A 126 -25.15 -1.95 -4.86
CA PRO A 126 -24.53 -2.43 -3.63
C PRO A 126 -23.20 -3.14 -3.90
N ILE A 127 -22.21 -2.90 -3.05
CA ILE A 127 -20.92 -3.59 -3.07
C ILE A 127 -20.99 -4.70 -2.03
N GLU A 128 -20.75 -5.93 -2.45
CA GLU A 128 -20.80 -7.11 -1.59
C GLU A 128 -19.46 -7.88 -1.63
N HIS A 129 -18.93 -8.15 -2.83
CA HIS A 129 -17.75 -8.99 -3.03
C HIS A 129 -16.54 -8.18 -3.43
N VAL A 130 -15.47 -8.31 -2.67
CA VAL A 130 -14.22 -7.58 -2.91
C VAL A 130 -13.00 -8.49 -2.91
N LEU A 131 -12.00 -8.13 -3.71
CA LEU A 131 -10.69 -8.78 -3.73
C LEU A 131 -9.63 -7.82 -3.24
N MET A 132 -8.84 -8.23 -2.25
CA MET A 132 -7.63 -7.54 -1.83
C MET A 132 -6.42 -8.21 -2.46
N VAL A 133 -5.74 -7.52 -3.39
CA VAL A 133 -4.52 -7.98 -4.05
C VAL A 133 -3.30 -7.43 -3.31
N GLY A 134 -2.43 -8.32 -2.85
CA GLY A 134 -1.31 -7.99 -1.97
C GLY A 134 -1.79 -7.81 -0.53
N SER A 135 -2.46 -8.83 0.03
CA SER A 135 -2.99 -8.77 1.40
C SER A 135 -1.90 -8.83 2.47
N GLY A 136 -0.75 -9.43 2.17
CA GLY A 136 0.41 -9.52 3.05
C GLY A 136 0.19 -10.33 4.32
N ALA A 137 1.17 -10.23 5.22
CA ALA A 137 1.17 -10.92 6.52
C ALA A 137 0.28 -10.23 7.56
N LEU A 138 -0.03 -8.94 7.38
CA LEU A 138 -0.85 -8.15 8.31
C LEU A 138 -2.03 -7.50 7.57
N PRO A 139 -3.12 -8.25 7.27
CA PRO A 139 -4.19 -7.85 6.35
C PRO A 139 -5.19 -6.86 6.97
N LEU A 140 -4.71 -5.72 7.49
CA LEU A 140 -5.54 -4.72 8.17
C LEU A 140 -6.58 -4.08 7.25
N THR A 141 -6.27 -3.95 5.96
CA THR A 141 -7.24 -3.48 4.96
C THR A 141 -8.39 -4.47 4.83
N SER A 142 -8.09 -5.75 4.69
CA SER A 142 -9.10 -6.81 4.56
C SER A 142 -9.99 -6.92 5.81
N LEU A 143 -9.39 -6.79 7.00
CA LEU A 143 -10.13 -6.74 8.25
C LEU A 143 -11.11 -5.56 8.29
N ALA A 144 -10.67 -4.36 7.86
CA ALA A 144 -11.55 -3.19 7.83
C ALA A 144 -12.66 -3.31 6.77
N LEU A 145 -12.37 -3.89 5.60
CA LEU A 145 -13.36 -4.19 4.56
C LEU A 145 -14.40 -5.18 5.08
N HIS A 146 -13.96 -6.25 5.75
CA HIS A 146 -14.83 -7.25 6.34
C HIS A 146 -15.71 -6.65 7.46
N GLN A 147 -15.15 -5.84 8.35
CA GLN A 147 -15.88 -5.13 9.40
C GLN A 147 -16.92 -4.15 8.83
N ALA A 148 -16.70 -3.64 7.61
CA ALA A 148 -17.66 -2.81 6.88
C ALA A 148 -18.80 -3.61 6.21
N GLY A 149 -18.85 -4.94 6.42
CA GLY A 149 -19.87 -5.87 5.94
C GLY A 149 -19.64 -6.43 4.55
N LEU A 150 -18.38 -6.35 4.04
CA LEU A 150 -18.03 -6.84 2.70
C LEU A 150 -17.50 -8.29 2.80
N GLN A 151 -17.80 -9.09 1.78
CA GLN A 151 -17.20 -10.41 1.60
C GLN A 151 -15.81 -10.24 0.95
N VAL A 152 -14.77 -10.63 1.66
CA VAL A 152 -13.38 -10.36 1.28
C VAL A 152 -12.66 -11.63 0.87
N ASP A 153 -12.15 -11.65 -0.36
CA ASP A 153 -11.13 -12.59 -0.78
C ASP A 153 -9.76 -11.88 -0.71
N ASN A 154 -8.78 -12.57 -0.11
CA ASN A 154 -7.40 -12.12 0.00
C ASN A 154 -6.55 -12.87 -1.02
N LEU A 155 -5.77 -12.16 -1.81
CA LEU A 155 -4.84 -12.77 -2.75
C LEU A 155 -3.44 -12.22 -2.51
N ASP A 156 -2.49 -13.13 -2.38
CA ASP A 156 -1.07 -12.80 -2.31
C ASP A 156 -0.23 -13.83 -3.08
N ILE A 157 0.87 -13.36 -3.66
CA ILE A 157 1.85 -14.21 -4.35
C ILE A 157 2.83 -14.87 -3.37
N GLN A 158 2.96 -14.29 -2.16
CA GLN A 158 3.83 -14.83 -1.11
C GLN A 158 3.00 -15.75 -0.20
N GLN A 159 3.19 -17.06 -0.36
CA GLN A 159 2.42 -18.06 0.39
C GLN A 159 2.57 -17.92 1.91
N ASP A 160 3.78 -17.68 2.39
CA ASP A 160 4.06 -17.61 3.83
C ASP A 160 3.40 -16.37 4.45
N ASP A 161 3.44 -15.23 3.79
CA ASP A 161 2.76 -14.01 4.23
C ASP A 161 1.24 -14.18 4.23
N LEU A 162 0.69 -14.79 3.17
CA LEU A 162 -0.75 -15.08 3.08
C LEU A 162 -1.22 -16.00 4.22
N LEU A 163 -0.45 -17.06 4.53
CA LEU A 163 -0.77 -18.00 5.61
C LEU A 163 -0.68 -17.32 6.98
N LEU A 164 0.34 -16.49 7.18
CA LEU A 164 0.49 -15.71 8.41
C LEU A 164 -0.66 -14.70 8.55
N GLY A 165 -1.05 -14.03 7.46
CA GLY A 165 -2.20 -13.13 7.43
C GLY A 165 -3.52 -13.83 7.78
N LYS A 166 -3.71 -15.07 7.30
CA LYS A 166 -4.86 -15.90 7.71
C LYS A 166 -4.84 -16.17 9.23
N GLN A 167 -3.68 -16.54 9.79
CA GLN A 167 -3.56 -16.77 11.23
C GLN A 167 -3.86 -15.50 12.04
N VAL A 168 -3.47 -14.32 11.58
CA VAL A 168 -3.84 -13.04 12.19
C VAL A 168 -5.35 -12.86 12.19
N CYS A 169 -6.01 -13.12 11.07
CA CYS A 169 -7.48 -13.02 10.97
C CYS A 169 -8.17 -14.04 11.91
N ASP A 170 -7.64 -15.26 12.01
CA ASP A 170 -8.13 -16.27 12.95
C ASP A 170 -7.99 -15.80 14.42
N ALA A 171 -6.83 -15.21 14.77
CA ALA A 171 -6.57 -14.66 16.11
C ALA A 171 -7.49 -13.46 16.46
N LEU A 172 -7.95 -12.71 15.43
CA LEU A 172 -8.89 -11.61 15.58
C LEU A 172 -10.36 -12.01 15.35
N ALA A 173 -10.64 -13.34 15.35
CA ALA A 173 -11.96 -13.96 15.19
C ALA A 173 -12.66 -13.64 13.83
N SER A 174 -11.91 -13.32 12.78
CA SER A 174 -12.46 -12.98 11.45
C SER A 174 -12.02 -13.95 10.34
N GLY A 175 -11.15 -14.92 10.64
CA GLY A 175 -10.48 -15.74 9.61
C GLY A 175 -11.40 -16.71 8.87
N ASN A 176 -12.47 -17.21 9.51
CA ASN A 176 -13.38 -18.17 8.87
C ASN A 176 -14.38 -17.53 7.89
N GLU A 177 -14.41 -16.21 7.84
CA GLU A 177 -15.38 -15.45 7.03
C GLU A 177 -14.72 -14.82 5.78
N MET A 178 -13.40 -15.01 5.62
CA MET A 178 -12.62 -14.53 4.48
C MET A 178 -11.91 -15.68 3.79
N ASN A 179 -11.73 -15.58 2.47
CA ASN A 179 -10.94 -16.54 1.70
C ASN A 179 -9.50 -16.04 1.54
N PHE A 180 -8.56 -16.98 1.40
CA PHE A 180 -7.14 -16.73 1.19
C PHE A 180 -6.65 -17.51 -0.01
N ILE A 181 -6.18 -16.80 -1.05
CA ILE A 181 -5.84 -17.34 -2.37
C ILE A 181 -4.35 -17.09 -2.62
N HIS A 182 -3.56 -18.15 -2.61
CA HIS A 182 -2.16 -18.10 -3.04
C HIS A 182 -2.11 -18.20 -4.56
N ASN A 183 -1.90 -17.09 -5.25
CA ASN A 183 -1.74 -17.07 -6.70
C ASN A 183 -1.08 -15.76 -7.16
N ASP A 184 -0.56 -15.77 -8.38
CA ASP A 184 -0.27 -14.56 -9.12
C ASP A 184 -1.58 -13.98 -9.68
N ILE A 185 -1.86 -12.72 -9.40
CA ILE A 185 -3.07 -12.04 -9.89
C ILE A 185 -3.16 -12.05 -11.42
N CYS A 186 -2.04 -12.00 -12.14
CA CYS A 186 -2.01 -12.07 -13.58
C CYS A 186 -2.39 -13.46 -14.14
N GLN A 187 -2.42 -14.49 -13.30
CA GLN A 187 -2.89 -15.82 -13.65
C GLN A 187 -4.30 -16.11 -13.13
N GLN A 188 -4.84 -15.21 -12.29
CA GLN A 188 -6.17 -15.37 -11.73
C GLN A 188 -7.23 -15.05 -12.78
N GLN A 189 -8.12 -16.00 -13.01
CA GLN A 189 -9.28 -15.83 -13.90
C GLN A 189 -10.56 -15.63 -13.10
N ASN A 190 -11.66 -15.31 -13.79
CA ASN A 190 -12.99 -15.16 -13.18
C ASN A 190 -13.08 -14.03 -12.14
N LEU A 191 -12.42 -12.91 -12.42
CA LEU A 191 -12.49 -11.72 -11.57
C LEU A 191 -13.83 -10.96 -11.70
N ALA A 192 -14.70 -11.39 -12.62
CA ALA A 192 -16.02 -10.79 -12.85
C ALA A 192 -16.99 -10.91 -11.65
N LYS A 193 -16.69 -11.79 -10.68
CA LYS A 193 -17.48 -11.93 -9.45
C LYS A 193 -17.30 -10.78 -8.46
N TYR A 194 -16.20 -10.02 -8.57
CA TYR A 194 -15.91 -8.93 -7.65
C TYR A 194 -16.52 -7.62 -8.11
N ASP A 195 -17.12 -6.91 -7.15
CA ASP A 195 -17.62 -5.56 -7.34
C ASP A 195 -16.48 -4.54 -7.33
N VAL A 196 -15.50 -4.78 -6.47
CA VAL A 196 -14.32 -3.94 -6.30
C VAL A 196 -13.07 -4.80 -6.11
N ILE A 197 -11.98 -4.38 -6.73
CA ILE A 197 -10.65 -4.94 -6.49
C ILE A 197 -9.77 -3.84 -5.89
N TRP A 198 -9.13 -4.11 -4.74
CA TRP A 198 -8.09 -3.28 -4.13
C TRP A 198 -6.72 -3.78 -4.54
N LEU A 199 -5.89 -2.89 -5.08
CA LEU A 199 -4.49 -3.15 -5.40
C LEU A 199 -3.59 -2.41 -4.40
N ALA A 200 -2.84 -3.17 -3.60
CA ALA A 200 -1.97 -2.62 -2.56
C ALA A 200 -0.80 -1.79 -3.13
N ALA A 201 -0.29 -0.87 -2.32
CA ALA A 201 0.74 0.09 -2.74
C ALA A 201 2.07 -0.58 -3.11
N LEU A 202 2.44 -1.68 -2.45
CA LEU A 202 3.73 -2.37 -2.60
C LEU A 202 3.66 -3.61 -3.51
N VAL A 203 2.57 -3.83 -4.24
CA VAL A 203 2.46 -4.92 -5.22
C VAL A 203 3.31 -4.60 -6.44
N GLY A 204 4.41 -5.32 -6.60
CA GLY A 204 5.31 -5.20 -7.74
C GLY A 204 5.96 -3.82 -7.91
N ASP A 205 6.71 -3.67 -8.98
CA ASP A 205 7.20 -2.38 -9.49
C ASP A 205 6.17 -1.72 -10.42
N GLU A 206 6.54 -0.62 -11.04
CA GLU A 206 5.67 0.12 -11.97
C GLU A 206 5.27 -0.71 -13.20
N GLN A 207 6.19 -1.52 -13.75
CA GLN A 207 5.90 -2.37 -14.92
C GLN A 207 4.95 -3.51 -14.55
N ILE A 208 5.19 -4.15 -13.41
CA ILE A 208 4.32 -5.21 -12.87
C ILE A 208 2.93 -4.63 -12.59
N LYS A 209 2.82 -3.46 -11.95
CA LYS A 209 1.53 -2.81 -11.70
C LYS A 209 0.75 -2.54 -12.98
N ASN A 210 1.42 -2.02 -14.02
CA ASN A 210 0.78 -1.76 -15.30
C ASN A 210 0.28 -3.05 -15.97
N SER A 211 1.04 -4.14 -15.87
CA SER A 211 0.62 -5.46 -16.35
C SER A 211 -0.58 -5.99 -15.57
N ILE A 212 -0.58 -5.83 -14.26
CA ILE A 212 -1.72 -6.19 -13.40
C ILE A 212 -2.96 -5.39 -13.77
N ILE A 213 -2.86 -4.07 -13.93
CA ILE A 213 -4.00 -3.20 -14.29
C ILE A 213 -4.58 -3.63 -15.64
N THR A 214 -3.72 -3.95 -16.62
CA THR A 214 -4.17 -4.45 -17.92
C THR A 214 -4.94 -5.77 -17.77
N HIS A 215 -4.39 -6.73 -17.02
CA HIS A 215 -5.06 -8.00 -16.76
C HIS A 215 -6.39 -7.82 -16.01
N LEU A 216 -6.42 -6.97 -15.00
CA LEU A 216 -7.65 -6.66 -14.27
C LEU A 216 -8.72 -6.05 -15.18
N PHE A 217 -8.33 -5.18 -16.09
CA PHE A 217 -9.27 -4.63 -17.07
C PHE A 217 -9.91 -5.72 -17.93
N GLU A 218 -9.13 -6.70 -18.37
CA GLU A 218 -9.65 -7.82 -19.19
C GLU A 218 -10.61 -8.69 -18.40
N GLN A 219 -10.29 -9.01 -17.14
CA GLN A 219 -10.98 -10.03 -16.36
C GLN A 219 -12.14 -9.51 -15.50
N MET A 220 -12.15 -8.24 -15.12
CA MET A 220 -13.21 -7.62 -14.33
C MET A 220 -14.48 -7.45 -15.17
N ARG A 221 -15.65 -7.47 -14.53
CA ARG A 221 -16.92 -7.16 -15.20
C ARG A 221 -17.07 -5.66 -15.49
N PRO A 222 -17.84 -5.26 -16.53
CA PRO A 222 -18.22 -3.87 -16.72
C PRO A 222 -18.89 -3.31 -15.45
N GLY A 223 -18.60 -2.04 -15.13
CA GLY A 223 -19.11 -1.35 -13.96
C GLY A 223 -18.36 -1.65 -12.64
N ALA A 224 -17.51 -2.68 -12.58
CA ALA A 224 -16.69 -2.95 -11.40
C ALA A 224 -15.64 -1.86 -11.17
N GLN A 225 -15.32 -1.61 -9.91
CA GLN A 225 -14.35 -0.58 -9.51
C GLN A 225 -12.98 -1.19 -9.22
N LEU A 226 -11.94 -0.43 -9.53
CA LEU A 226 -10.54 -0.72 -9.18
C LEU A 226 -10.03 0.39 -8.26
N VAL A 227 -9.59 0.04 -7.07
CA VAL A 227 -8.92 0.93 -6.12
C VAL A 227 -7.42 0.67 -6.22
N VAL A 228 -6.65 1.65 -6.67
CA VAL A 228 -5.20 1.55 -6.76
C VAL A 228 -4.56 2.46 -5.72
N ARG A 229 -3.84 1.87 -4.79
CA ARG A 229 -2.96 2.62 -3.89
C ARG A 229 -1.70 3.00 -4.61
N THR A 230 -1.40 4.30 -4.61
CA THR A 230 -0.31 4.92 -5.35
C THR A 230 0.38 5.98 -4.50
N ALA A 231 1.35 6.68 -5.07
CA ALA A 231 2.06 7.76 -4.43
C ALA A 231 2.19 8.97 -5.36
N PHE A 232 2.45 10.13 -4.78
CA PHE A 232 2.82 11.34 -5.51
C PHE A 232 3.94 12.08 -4.77
N ASN A 233 4.55 13.06 -5.42
CA ASN A 233 5.68 13.82 -4.88
C ASN A 233 6.81 12.90 -4.38
N LEU A 234 7.47 13.24 -3.29
CA LEU A 234 8.60 12.48 -2.74
C LEU A 234 8.22 11.08 -2.28
N ARG A 235 6.93 10.81 -2.00
CA ARG A 235 6.47 9.45 -1.65
C ARG A 235 6.61 8.44 -2.79
N THR A 236 6.80 8.89 -4.03
CA THR A 236 7.15 8.02 -5.17
C THR A 236 8.51 7.35 -5.02
N LEU A 237 9.34 7.80 -4.08
CA LEU A 237 10.57 7.11 -3.68
C LEU A 237 10.31 5.88 -2.80
N LEU A 238 9.14 5.78 -2.16
CA LEU A 238 8.77 4.64 -1.32
C LEU A 238 7.93 3.61 -2.09
N TYR A 239 6.97 4.12 -2.86
CA TYR A 239 5.97 3.29 -3.54
C TYR A 239 6.05 3.45 -5.06
N PRO A 240 6.00 2.36 -5.82
CA PRO A 240 5.80 2.43 -7.26
C PRO A 240 4.52 3.19 -7.58
N SER A 241 4.64 4.29 -8.32
CA SER A 241 3.51 5.15 -8.64
C SER A 241 2.73 4.61 -9.85
N VAL A 242 1.42 4.78 -9.79
CA VAL A 242 0.54 4.69 -10.94
C VAL A 242 -0.08 6.07 -11.12
N ASP A 243 0.00 6.61 -12.31
CA ASP A 243 -0.66 7.85 -12.69
C ASP A 243 -1.98 7.59 -13.45
N GLU A 244 -2.62 8.66 -13.88
CA GLU A 244 -3.89 8.55 -14.60
C GLU A 244 -3.74 7.85 -15.96
N SER A 245 -2.59 7.97 -16.62
CA SER A 245 -2.31 7.30 -17.89
C SER A 245 -2.13 5.80 -17.72
N GLY A 246 -1.55 5.36 -16.61
CA GLY A 246 -1.39 3.94 -16.25
C GLY A 246 -2.71 3.23 -15.93
N LEU A 247 -3.81 3.99 -15.72
CA LEU A 247 -5.14 3.42 -15.53
C LEU A 247 -5.93 3.23 -16.83
N ALA A 248 -5.45 3.73 -17.96
CA ALA A 248 -6.13 3.46 -19.22
C ALA A 248 -6.13 1.93 -19.50
N PRO A 249 -7.26 1.31 -19.87
CA PRO A 249 -8.50 1.90 -20.35
C PRO A 249 -9.64 2.05 -19.31
N PHE A 250 -9.38 1.93 -18.01
CA PHE A 250 -10.38 2.24 -16.99
C PHE A 250 -10.78 3.73 -17.03
N GLN A 251 -11.98 4.04 -16.58
CA GLN A 251 -12.42 5.41 -16.38
C GLN A 251 -12.09 5.86 -14.95
N LEU A 252 -11.17 6.81 -14.80
CA LEU A 252 -10.88 7.40 -13.50
C LEU A 252 -12.11 8.13 -12.96
N LYS A 253 -12.55 7.79 -11.75
CA LYS A 253 -13.69 8.39 -11.05
C LYS A 253 -13.26 9.34 -9.95
N LEU A 254 -12.19 9.01 -9.22
CA LEU A 254 -11.75 9.80 -8.10
C LEU A 254 -10.25 9.64 -7.89
N LYS A 255 -9.58 10.75 -7.58
CA LYS A 255 -8.18 10.81 -7.18
C LYS A 255 -8.10 11.49 -5.82
N ILE A 256 -7.53 10.79 -4.84
CA ILE A 256 -7.28 11.32 -3.50
C ILE A 256 -5.79 11.36 -3.27
N GLN A 257 -5.26 12.55 -3.01
CA GLN A 257 -3.86 12.76 -2.62
C GLN A 257 -3.82 13.10 -1.14
N THR A 258 -3.01 12.36 -0.39
CA THR A 258 -2.89 12.50 1.05
C THR A 258 -1.60 13.24 1.40
N TYR A 259 -1.65 14.13 2.39
CA TYR A 259 -0.51 15.01 2.74
C TYR A 259 0.14 14.61 4.05
N ALA A 260 -0.54 14.59 5.16
CA ALA A 260 0.06 14.38 6.47
C ALA A 260 0.31 12.89 6.81
N ASP A 261 -0.54 12.27 7.56
CA ASP A 261 -0.34 10.94 8.18
C ASP A 261 -0.43 9.75 7.22
N ASN A 262 -0.88 9.96 5.98
CA ASN A 262 -1.13 8.85 5.06
C ASN A 262 0.08 8.61 4.15
N PHE A 263 0.54 7.37 4.06
CA PHE A 263 1.71 7.01 3.29
C PHE A 263 1.43 6.79 1.80
N HIS A 264 0.18 6.58 1.40
CA HIS A 264 -0.22 6.37 0.02
C HIS A 264 -1.36 7.30 -0.40
N SER A 265 -1.50 7.49 -1.68
CA SER A 265 -2.63 8.13 -2.34
C SER A 265 -3.47 7.08 -3.07
N ILE A 266 -4.65 7.46 -3.51
CA ILE A 266 -5.63 6.52 -4.04
C ILE A 266 -6.15 7.01 -5.37
N LEU A 267 -6.23 6.10 -6.33
CA LEU A 267 -7.00 6.27 -7.56
C LEU A 267 -8.15 5.28 -7.55
N ILE A 268 -9.36 5.73 -7.76
CA ILE A 268 -10.54 4.89 -7.94
C ILE A 268 -10.99 5.02 -9.38
N ALA A 269 -10.96 3.90 -10.09
CA ALA A 269 -11.33 3.83 -11.48
C ALA A 269 -12.42 2.76 -11.68
N GLN A 270 -13.19 2.87 -12.74
CA GLN A 270 -14.28 1.96 -13.06
C GLN A 270 -14.08 1.39 -14.46
N LYS A 271 -14.32 0.09 -14.63
CA LYS A 271 -14.38 -0.50 -15.96
C LYS A 271 -15.63 0.04 -16.66
N PRO A 272 -15.52 0.62 -17.87
CA PRO A 272 -16.68 1.11 -18.63
C PRO A 272 -17.75 0.02 -18.81
N ILE A 273 -19.02 0.45 -18.87
CA ILE A 273 -20.17 -0.42 -19.11
C ILE A 273 -20.27 -0.76 -20.58
#